data_d45e5e8076340e345e997630b7572453
#
_entry.id   d45e5e8076340e345e997630b7572453
#
_cell.length_a   1.000
_cell.length_b   1.000
_cell.length_c   1.000
_cell.angle_alpha   90.00
_cell.angle_beta   90.00
_cell.angle_gamma   90.00
#
_symmetry.space_group_name_H-M   'P 1'
#
loop_
_entity.id
_entity.type
_entity.pdbx_description
1 polymer ?
#
loop_
_entity_poly.entity_id
_entity_poly.type
_entity_poly.pdbx_seq_one_letter_code
_entity_poly.pdbx_strand_id
1 'polypeptide(L)'
;MLRSLPQLEELSIGFSIPLPRPSAERELLHELEAPVTLPVLKHLTFRGVGAYLDSFLAQIRAPLLEQLGITLFNQIAFELPHLSHFTNTTEGLRLPIAKITFERDAFSVVADGRAQQVGDGHPSFSLRVICKQFDWQIDCAAQICGALMAMLSGIEQLTLDLDGPGQSMSAEWQDDVVDGATWRELLGPFVGARELHICHALVWELSCALQSGDVGLDLGFLPSLEVLAPEFKDDHADNAFASFILTLVKLRVAQCGCRLHQ
;
A
#
# COMPACT_ATOMS: atom_id res chain seq x y z
N MET A 1 18.43 -21.92 14.92
CA MET A 1 19.27 -21.59 13.75
C MET A 1 19.52 -20.09 13.63
N LEU A 2 18.53 -19.18 13.55
CA LEU A 2 18.78 -17.72 13.45
C LEU A 2 19.56 -17.12 14.62
N ARG A 3 19.40 -17.66 15.84
CA ARG A 3 20.16 -17.20 17.05
C ARG A 3 21.67 -17.33 16.91
N SER A 4 22.17 -18.12 15.98
CA SER A 4 23.61 -18.33 15.75
C SER A 4 24.18 -17.45 14.63
N LEU A 5 23.40 -16.52 14.08
CA LEU A 5 23.78 -15.66 12.95
C LEU A 5 23.72 -14.15 13.31
N PRO A 6 24.50 -13.69 14.32
CA PRO A 6 24.43 -12.30 14.78
C PRO A 6 24.94 -11.27 13.76
N GLN A 7 25.66 -11.70 12.73
CA GLN A 7 26.22 -10.86 11.65
C GLN A 7 25.40 -10.94 10.35
N LEU A 8 24.16 -11.42 10.43
CA LEU A 8 23.30 -11.52 9.26
C LEU A 8 22.79 -10.14 8.85
N GLU A 9 23.23 -9.64 7.70
CA GLU A 9 22.81 -8.36 7.13
C GLU A 9 21.64 -8.50 6.18
N GLU A 10 21.53 -9.63 5.50
CA GLU A 10 20.46 -9.90 4.53
C GLU A 10 19.77 -11.24 4.84
N LEU A 11 18.45 -11.26 4.79
CA LEU A 11 17.64 -12.46 4.95
C LEU A 11 16.56 -12.52 3.88
N SER A 12 16.58 -13.59 3.08
CA SER A 12 15.53 -13.86 2.11
C SER A 12 14.85 -15.18 2.43
N ILE A 13 13.54 -15.15 2.59
CA ILE A 13 12.68 -16.30 2.83
C ILE A 13 11.67 -16.39 1.72
N GLY A 14 11.67 -17.50 0.98
CA GLY A 14 10.77 -17.70 -0.13
C GLY A 14 10.14 -19.08 -0.13
N PHE A 15 8.83 -19.12 -0.31
CA PHE A 15 8.09 -20.36 -0.53
C PHE A 15 7.78 -20.49 -2.02
N SER A 16 8.03 -21.67 -2.57
CA SER A 16 7.65 -21.99 -3.95
C SER A 16 6.21 -22.53 -3.98
N ILE A 17 5.52 -22.32 -5.08
CA ILE A 17 4.20 -22.90 -5.35
C ILE A 17 4.41 -24.37 -5.81
N PRO A 18 3.60 -25.32 -5.35
CA PRO A 18 2.49 -25.18 -4.41
C PRO A 18 2.96 -25.03 -2.96
N LEU A 19 2.16 -24.27 -2.19
CA LEU A 19 2.41 -24.08 -0.76
C LEU A 19 2.46 -25.42 0.00
N PRO A 20 3.23 -25.51 1.11
CA PRO A 20 3.23 -26.68 1.97
C PRO A 20 1.79 -27.02 2.42
N ARG A 21 1.55 -28.29 2.70
CA ARG A 21 0.23 -28.74 3.20
C ARG A 21 -0.05 -28.13 4.58
N PRO A 22 -1.33 -27.82 4.92
CA PRO A 22 -1.70 -27.21 6.21
C PRO A 22 -1.18 -27.96 7.46
N SER A 23 -0.91 -29.26 7.35
CA SER A 23 -0.32 -30.05 8.43
C SER A 23 1.16 -29.75 8.69
N ALA A 24 1.92 -29.43 7.63
CA ALA A 24 3.31 -29.02 7.77
C ALA A 24 3.43 -27.57 8.29
N GLU A 25 2.40 -26.76 8.09
CA GLU A 25 2.32 -25.37 8.56
C GLU A 25 2.35 -25.27 10.09
N ARG A 26 1.59 -26.14 10.78
CA ARG A 26 1.54 -26.14 12.24
C ARG A 26 2.85 -26.54 12.89
N GLU A 27 3.65 -27.37 12.23
CA GLU A 27 4.97 -27.81 12.74
C GLU A 27 6.03 -26.71 12.58
N LEU A 28 5.89 -25.84 11.57
CA LEU A 28 6.80 -24.69 11.35
C LEU A 28 6.52 -23.52 12.29
N LEU A 29 5.31 -23.44 12.83
CA LEU A 29 4.84 -22.37 13.72
C LEU A 29 5.13 -22.65 15.20
N HIS A 30 6.10 -23.50 15.55
CA HIS A 30 6.52 -23.63 16.95
C HIS A 30 6.95 -22.28 17.48
N GLU A 31 6.18 -21.76 18.44
CA GLU A 31 6.50 -20.54 19.17
C GLU A 31 7.90 -20.67 19.77
N LEU A 32 8.80 -19.80 19.36
CA LEU A 32 10.07 -19.64 20.05
C LEU A 32 9.76 -19.03 21.42
N GLU A 33 10.33 -19.56 22.47
CA GLU A 33 10.17 -19.06 23.84
C GLU A 33 10.48 -17.55 24.00
N ALA A 34 11.28 -16.99 23.09
CA ALA A 34 11.59 -15.56 23.02
C ALA A 34 11.97 -15.14 21.60
N PRO A 35 11.64 -13.91 21.19
CA PRO A 35 12.06 -13.36 19.90
C PRO A 35 13.57 -13.38 19.71
N VAL A 36 14.01 -13.59 18.47
CA VAL A 36 15.42 -13.56 18.08
C VAL A 36 15.75 -12.16 17.63
N THR A 37 16.79 -11.55 18.22
CA THR A 37 17.30 -10.27 17.75
C THR A 37 18.34 -10.50 16.65
N LEU A 38 18.15 -9.83 15.52
CA LEU A 38 19.07 -9.78 14.37
C LEU A 38 19.64 -8.36 14.30
N PRO A 39 20.71 -8.08 15.05
CA PRO A 39 21.10 -6.70 15.37
C PRO A 39 21.66 -5.92 14.19
N VAL A 40 22.16 -6.60 13.16
CA VAL A 40 22.76 -5.98 11.96
C VAL A 40 21.97 -6.27 10.69
N LEU A 41 20.77 -6.85 10.80
CA LEU A 41 19.91 -7.12 9.64
C LEU A 41 19.42 -5.79 9.05
N LYS A 42 19.77 -5.57 7.77
CA LYS A 42 19.40 -4.39 6.98
C LYS A 42 18.31 -4.70 5.94
N HIS A 43 18.39 -5.88 5.33
CA HIS A 43 17.52 -6.27 4.24
C HIS A 43 16.76 -7.53 4.58
N LEU A 44 15.42 -7.46 4.55
CA LEU A 44 14.53 -8.60 4.74
C LEU A 44 13.62 -8.74 3.54
N THR A 45 13.66 -9.90 2.88
CA THR A 45 12.75 -10.24 1.80
C THR A 45 11.94 -11.48 2.17
N PHE A 46 10.63 -11.40 1.99
CA PHE A 46 9.72 -12.51 2.23
C PHE A 46 8.82 -12.76 1.02
N ARG A 47 8.62 -14.03 0.66
CA ARG A 47 7.65 -14.45 -0.35
C ARG A 47 6.85 -15.64 0.14
N GLY A 48 5.52 -15.48 0.29
CA GLY A 48 4.68 -16.55 0.82
C GLY A 48 3.24 -16.13 1.10
N VAL A 49 2.65 -16.70 2.13
CA VAL A 49 1.33 -16.34 2.66
C VAL A 49 1.45 -15.46 3.89
N GLY A 50 0.44 -14.61 4.14
CA GLY A 50 0.43 -13.64 5.23
C GLY A 50 0.62 -14.27 6.61
N ALA A 51 -0.03 -15.41 6.88
CA ALA A 51 0.08 -16.09 8.17
C ALA A 51 1.52 -16.52 8.53
N TYR A 52 2.32 -16.94 7.53
CA TYR A 52 3.72 -17.27 7.77
C TYR A 52 4.58 -16.04 7.99
N LEU A 53 4.35 -15.00 7.19
CA LEU A 53 5.02 -13.72 7.40
C LEU A 53 4.76 -13.22 8.82
N ASP A 54 3.49 -13.17 9.21
CA ASP A 54 3.08 -12.61 10.50
C ASP A 54 3.66 -13.40 11.67
N SER A 55 3.59 -14.74 11.62
CA SER A 55 4.22 -15.61 12.62
C SER A 55 5.74 -15.48 12.67
N PHE A 56 6.39 -15.28 11.52
CA PHE A 56 7.84 -15.06 11.45
C PHE A 56 8.22 -13.72 12.09
N LEU A 57 7.49 -12.64 11.77
CA LEU A 57 7.74 -11.31 12.32
C LEU A 57 7.50 -11.23 13.83
N ALA A 58 6.56 -12.03 14.36
CA ALA A 58 6.37 -12.17 15.81
C ALA A 58 7.63 -12.67 16.54
N GLN A 59 8.49 -13.41 15.83
CA GLN A 59 9.65 -14.10 16.39
C GLN A 59 10.97 -13.38 16.19
N ILE A 60 11.00 -12.23 15.49
CA ILE A 60 12.24 -11.50 15.21
C ILE A 60 12.17 -10.05 15.65
N ARG A 61 13.35 -9.49 15.91
CA ARG A 61 13.60 -8.04 16.06
C ARG A 61 14.77 -7.65 15.19
N ALA A 62 14.60 -6.64 14.35
CA ALA A 62 15.61 -6.14 13.42
C ALA A 62 15.70 -4.61 13.53
N PRO A 63 16.38 -4.08 14.55
CA PRO A 63 16.37 -2.63 14.84
C PRO A 63 17.05 -1.79 13.76
N LEU A 64 17.99 -2.35 12.98
CA LEU A 64 18.70 -1.66 11.90
C LEU A 64 18.13 -1.99 10.51
N LEU A 65 16.90 -2.50 10.43
CA LEU A 65 16.30 -2.83 9.13
C LEU A 65 16.05 -1.55 8.33
N GLU A 66 16.59 -1.52 7.11
CA GLU A 66 16.47 -0.43 6.15
C GLU A 66 15.50 -0.80 5.01
N GLN A 67 15.46 -2.08 4.63
CA GLN A 67 14.63 -2.53 3.51
C GLN A 67 13.79 -3.74 3.89
N LEU A 68 12.48 -3.62 3.63
CA LEU A 68 11.51 -4.71 3.82
C LEU A 68 10.75 -4.97 2.52
N GLY A 69 11.04 -6.09 1.88
CA GLY A 69 10.36 -6.55 0.67
C GLY A 69 9.44 -7.74 0.95
N ILE A 70 8.16 -7.61 0.63
CA ILE A 70 7.15 -8.64 0.87
C ILE A 70 6.43 -8.97 -0.43
N THR A 71 6.32 -10.25 -0.77
CA THR A 71 5.45 -10.74 -1.84
C THR A 71 4.47 -11.74 -1.27
N LEU A 72 3.18 -11.42 -1.25
CA LEU A 72 2.13 -12.30 -0.79
C LEU A 72 1.41 -12.96 -1.97
N PHE A 73 1.07 -14.23 -1.81
CA PHE A 73 0.15 -14.91 -2.69
C PHE A 73 -1.28 -14.45 -2.39
N ASN A 74 -2.17 -14.57 -3.36
CA ASN A 74 -3.57 -14.23 -3.20
C ASN A 74 -4.21 -14.98 -2.03
N GLN A 75 -4.90 -14.25 -1.16
CA GLN A 75 -5.60 -14.73 0.02
C GLN A 75 -6.90 -13.92 0.20
N ILE A 76 -7.88 -14.54 0.85
CA ILE A 76 -9.19 -13.92 1.07
C ILE A 76 -9.12 -12.83 2.15
N ALA A 77 -8.23 -12.97 3.13
CA ALA A 77 -8.09 -12.03 4.24
C ALA A 77 -6.61 -11.83 4.60
N PHE A 78 -6.28 -10.61 5.04
CA PHE A 78 -4.94 -10.22 5.45
C PHE A 78 -4.95 -9.81 6.92
N GLU A 79 -4.84 -10.79 7.81
CA GLU A 79 -4.64 -10.55 9.25
C GLU A 79 -3.13 -10.50 9.53
N LEU A 80 -2.58 -9.28 9.69
CA LEU A 80 -1.14 -9.02 9.78
C LEU A 80 -0.79 -8.15 11.02
N PRO A 81 -1.23 -8.53 12.25
CA PRO A 81 -1.00 -7.72 13.45
C PRO A 81 0.48 -7.58 13.81
N HIS A 82 1.29 -8.63 13.58
CA HIS A 82 2.72 -8.57 13.86
C HIS A 82 3.48 -7.78 12.80
N LEU A 83 3.04 -7.78 11.53
CA LEU A 83 3.60 -6.89 10.51
C LEU A 83 3.36 -5.43 10.89
N SER A 84 2.15 -5.08 11.31
CA SER A 84 1.84 -3.74 11.80
C SER A 84 2.73 -3.32 12.97
N HIS A 85 2.86 -4.19 13.98
CA HIS A 85 3.75 -3.93 15.11
C HIS A 85 5.22 -3.79 14.69
N PHE A 86 5.70 -4.68 13.83
CA PHE A 86 7.08 -4.72 13.35
C PHE A 86 7.45 -3.43 12.60
N THR A 87 6.59 -2.99 11.64
CA THR A 87 6.84 -1.75 10.88
C THR A 87 6.80 -0.52 11.77
N ASN A 88 5.94 -0.47 12.77
CA ASN A 88 5.85 0.65 13.71
C ASN A 88 7.05 0.76 14.65
N THR A 89 7.67 -0.36 15.02
CA THR A 89 8.82 -0.38 15.92
C THR A 89 10.16 -0.26 15.20
N THR A 90 10.16 -0.32 13.86
CA THR A 90 11.36 -0.22 13.02
C THR A 90 11.50 1.22 12.51
N GLU A 91 12.39 2.00 13.13
CA GLU A 91 12.57 3.43 12.82
C GLU A 91 12.96 3.69 11.34
N GLY A 92 13.75 2.80 10.74
CA GLY A 92 14.17 2.88 9.33
C GLY A 92 13.03 2.79 8.32
N LEU A 93 11.82 2.38 8.74
CA LEU A 93 10.63 2.28 7.87
C LEU A 93 9.66 3.46 8.01
N ARG A 94 10.09 4.59 8.58
CA ARG A 94 9.31 5.85 8.58
C ARG A 94 9.56 6.60 7.27
N LEU A 95 8.67 6.43 6.32
CA LEU A 95 8.84 6.82 4.92
C LEU A 95 7.80 7.88 4.55
N PRO A 96 8.18 9.02 3.92
CA PRO A 96 7.26 10.12 3.62
C PRO A 96 6.50 9.97 2.30
N ILE A 97 6.93 9.06 1.43
CA ILE A 97 6.37 8.90 0.08
C ILE A 97 5.86 7.49 -0.09
N ALA A 98 4.66 7.34 -0.64
CA ALA A 98 4.12 6.04 -1.01
C ALA A 98 3.57 6.05 -2.44
N LYS A 99 3.66 4.88 -3.08
CA LYS A 99 3.06 4.60 -4.36
C LYS A 99 2.27 3.30 -4.27
N ILE A 100 1.01 3.33 -4.70
CA ILE A 100 0.19 2.14 -4.92
C ILE A 100 0.07 1.96 -6.43
N THR A 101 0.49 0.80 -6.93
CA THR A 101 0.41 0.48 -8.36
C THR A 101 -0.47 -0.75 -8.55
N PHE A 102 -1.50 -0.61 -9.37
CA PHE A 102 -2.34 -1.72 -9.79
C PHE A 102 -1.83 -2.26 -11.12
N GLU A 103 -1.59 -3.56 -11.19
CA GLU A 103 -1.08 -4.27 -12.35
C GLU A 103 -2.11 -5.33 -12.76
N ARG A 104 -1.95 -5.92 -13.94
CA ARG A 104 -2.91 -6.92 -14.46
C ARG A 104 -3.13 -8.13 -13.55
N ASP A 105 -2.11 -8.57 -12.82
CA ASP A 105 -2.11 -9.79 -12.00
C ASP A 105 -1.59 -9.59 -10.59
N ALA A 106 -1.41 -8.34 -10.17
CA ALA A 106 -0.96 -7.98 -8.85
C ALA A 106 -1.28 -6.52 -8.54
N PHE A 107 -1.19 -6.14 -7.27
CA PHE A 107 -0.93 -4.75 -6.88
C PHE A 107 0.30 -4.66 -5.99
N SER A 108 0.88 -3.48 -5.91
CA SER A 108 2.01 -3.21 -5.04
C SER A 108 1.83 -1.91 -4.27
N VAL A 109 2.31 -1.91 -3.03
CA VAL A 109 2.48 -0.73 -2.18
C VAL A 109 3.96 -0.56 -1.93
N VAL A 110 4.53 0.54 -2.39
CA VAL A 110 5.94 0.89 -2.19
C VAL A 110 6.00 2.17 -1.40
N ALA A 111 6.82 2.22 -0.36
CA ALA A 111 7.11 3.46 0.35
C ALA A 111 8.63 3.68 0.40
N ASP A 112 9.03 4.93 0.22
CA ASP A 112 10.43 5.34 0.11
C ASP A 112 10.75 6.59 0.93
N GLY A 113 12.03 6.72 1.31
CA GLY A 113 12.52 7.88 2.06
C GLY A 113 12.76 9.14 1.23
N ARG A 114 12.80 9.06 -0.12
CA ARG A 114 13.05 10.22 -1.00
C ARG A 114 12.46 10.03 -2.39
N ALA A 115 11.93 11.12 -2.96
CA ALA A 115 11.17 11.17 -4.21
C ALA A 115 11.96 10.87 -5.50
N GLN A 116 13.28 10.82 -5.55
CA GLN A 116 13.98 10.85 -6.85
C GLN A 116 15.39 10.21 -6.90
N GLN A 117 15.82 9.47 -5.93
CA GLN A 117 17.14 8.79 -6.04
C GLN A 117 16.97 7.27 -5.98
N VAL A 118 16.83 6.68 -7.16
CA VAL A 118 17.06 5.23 -7.36
C VAL A 118 18.57 5.01 -7.15
N GLY A 119 18.96 4.76 -5.91
CA GLY A 119 20.34 4.46 -5.52
C GLY A 119 20.35 3.46 -4.38
N ASP A 120 21.29 2.53 -4.44
CA ASP A 120 21.46 1.50 -3.44
C ASP A 120 21.60 2.10 -2.03
N GLY A 121 20.78 1.64 -1.08
CA GLY A 121 20.94 1.91 0.33
C GLY A 121 19.96 2.90 0.98
N HIS A 122 18.86 3.29 0.33
CA HIS A 122 17.81 4.08 0.99
C HIS A 122 16.78 3.19 1.69
N PRO A 123 16.26 3.63 2.87
CA PRO A 123 15.17 2.95 3.54
C PRO A 123 13.98 2.79 2.59
N SER A 124 13.45 1.59 2.49
CA SER A 124 12.31 1.29 1.63
C SER A 124 11.45 0.16 2.18
N PHE A 125 10.17 0.27 1.91
CA PHE A 125 9.18 -0.77 2.14
C PHE A 125 8.52 -1.11 0.81
N SER A 126 8.42 -2.38 0.48
CA SER A 126 7.66 -2.85 -0.68
C SER A 126 6.81 -4.06 -0.31
N LEU A 127 5.53 -4.00 -0.66
CA LEU A 127 4.60 -5.10 -0.50
C LEU A 127 3.87 -5.31 -1.82
N ARG A 128 3.95 -6.52 -2.36
CA ARG A 128 3.26 -6.94 -3.58
C ARG A 128 2.32 -8.08 -3.27
N VAL A 129 1.10 -8.02 -3.78
CA VAL A 129 0.11 -9.11 -3.68
C VAL A 129 -0.27 -9.57 -5.07
N ILE A 130 -0.18 -10.86 -5.30
CA ILE A 130 -0.60 -11.49 -6.57
C ILE A 130 -2.11 -11.65 -6.53
N CYS A 131 -2.83 -10.85 -7.33
CA CYS A 131 -4.28 -10.81 -7.42
C CYS A 131 -4.68 -10.32 -8.82
N LYS A 132 -5.61 -10.98 -9.50
CA LYS A 132 -5.89 -10.72 -10.92
C LYS A 132 -6.99 -9.68 -11.15
N GLN A 133 -8.10 -9.72 -10.41
CA GLN A 133 -9.23 -8.81 -10.60
C GLN A 133 -8.95 -7.47 -9.93
N PHE A 134 -9.29 -6.38 -10.59
CA PHE A 134 -9.04 -5.02 -10.09
C PHE A 134 -9.82 -4.70 -8.81
N ASP A 135 -11.10 -5.05 -8.76
CA ASP A 135 -11.95 -4.91 -7.59
C ASP A 135 -11.37 -5.64 -6.37
N TRP A 136 -10.88 -6.86 -6.55
CA TRP A 136 -10.19 -7.62 -5.50
C TRP A 136 -8.84 -7.02 -5.12
N GLN A 137 -8.13 -6.41 -6.08
CA GLN A 137 -6.90 -5.69 -5.77
C GLN A 137 -7.16 -4.50 -4.85
N ILE A 138 -8.23 -3.73 -5.10
CA ILE A 138 -8.63 -2.60 -4.25
C ILE A 138 -9.02 -3.10 -2.85
N ASP A 139 -9.84 -4.16 -2.73
CA ASP A 139 -10.22 -4.75 -1.45
C ASP A 139 -9.00 -5.24 -0.65
N CYS A 140 -8.11 -5.98 -1.29
CA CYS A 140 -6.89 -6.46 -0.67
C CYS A 140 -5.97 -5.30 -0.24
N ALA A 141 -5.85 -4.27 -1.09
CA ALA A 141 -5.06 -3.08 -0.78
C ALA A 141 -5.65 -2.31 0.40
N ALA A 142 -6.98 -2.18 0.49
CA ALA A 142 -7.66 -1.56 1.63
C ALA A 142 -7.37 -2.30 2.95
N GLN A 143 -7.50 -3.62 2.97
CA GLN A 143 -7.18 -4.46 4.14
C GLN A 143 -5.72 -4.29 4.59
N ILE A 144 -4.78 -4.35 3.64
CA ILE A 144 -3.34 -4.23 3.93
C ILE A 144 -2.98 -2.82 4.39
N CYS A 145 -3.47 -1.78 3.71
CA CYS A 145 -3.23 -0.40 4.10
C CYS A 145 -3.85 -0.12 5.49
N GLY A 146 -5.03 -0.68 5.78
CA GLY A 146 -5.63 -0.62 7.11
C GLY A 146 -4.75 -1.27 8.19
N ALA A 147 -4.18 -2.44 7.92
CA ALA A 147 -3.24 -3.09 8.84
C ALA A 147 -1.94 -2.29 9.04
N LEU A 148 -1.51 -1.52 8.05
CA LEU A 148 -0.30 -0.69 8.07
C LEU A 148 -0.58 0.78 8.42
N MET A 149 -1.78 1.12 8.89
CA MET A 149 -2.24 2.49 9.14
C MET A 149 -1.21 3.34 9.90
N ALA A 150 -0.60 2.83 10.95
CA ALA A 150 0.33 3.61 11.76
C ALA A 150 1.61 3.98 11.00
N MET A 151 2.10 3.14 10.09
CA MET A 151 3.21 3.45 9.19
C MET A 151 2.77 4.44 8.11
N LEU A 152 1.60 4.20 7.49
CA LEU A 152 1.11 4.96 6.36
C LEU A 152 0.57 6.35 6.75
N SER A 153 0.21 6.56 8.01
CA SER A 153 -0.23 7.88 8.51
C SER A 153 0.86 8.97 8.43
N GLY A 154 2.13 8.58 8.34
CA GLY A 154 3.26 9.49 8.16
C GLY A 154 3.59 9.83 6.71
N ILE A 155 2.88 9.23 5.74
CA ILE A 155 3.08 9.51 4.31
C ILE A 155 2.58 10.94 4.01
N GLU A 156 3.44 11.72 3.35
CA GLU A 156 3.15 13.09 2.92
C GLU A 156 2.75 13.16 1.44
N GLN A 157 3.30 12.26 0.62
CA GLN A 157 3.01 12.16 -0.81
C GLN A 157 2.52 10.76 -1.17
N LEU A 158 1.33 10.65 -1.75
CA LEU A 158 0.73 9.40 -2.23
C LEU A 158 0.55 9.44 -3.74
N THR A 159 0.99 8.39 -4.42
CA THR A 159 0.75 8.18 -5.85
C THR A 159 -0.13 6.95 -6.06
N LEU A 160 -1.20 7.08 -6.82
CA LEU A 160 -2.03 5.97 -7.32
C LEU A 160 -1.76 5.79 -8.81
N ASP A 161 -1.25 4.63 -9.18
CA ASP A 161 -0.84 4.35 -10.55
C ASP A 161 -1.45 3.06 -11.08
N LEU A 162 -1.56 2.97 -12.40
CA LEU A 162 -2.03 1.83 -13.14
C LEU A 162 -0.94 1.41 -14.13
N ASP A 163 -0.35 0.24 -13.94
CA ASP A 163 0.68 -0.29 -14.83
C ASP A 163 0.09 -1.36 -15.76
N GLY A 164 0.08 -1.05 -17.05
CA GLY A 164 -0.40 -1.99 -18.08
C GLY A 164 -0.35 -1.41 -19.49
N PRO A 165 -0.22 -2.27 -20.49
CA PRO A 165 -0.26 -1.83 -21.89
C PRO A 165 -1.64 -1.28 -22.26
N GLY A 166 -1.69 0.01 -22.61
CA GLY A 166 -2.89 0.67 -23.12
C GLY A 166 -3.74 1.41 -22.10
N GLN A 167 -3.38 1.42 -20.82
CA GLN A 167 -4.02 2.22 -19.72
C GLN A 167 -5.55 2.32 -19.75
N SER A 168 -6.22 1.38 -20.40
CA SER A 168 -7.67 1.25 -20.44
C SER A 168 -8.08 0.11 -19.53
N MET A 169 -8.93 0.40 -18.57
CA MET A 169 -9.59 -0.63 -17.79
C MET A 169 -10.44 -1.47 -18.73
N SER A 170 -9.99 -2.68 -19.05
CA SER A 170 -10.80 -3.60 -19.86
C SER A 170 -11.88 -4.25 -18.99
N ALA A 171 -13.06 -4.49 -19.55
CA ALA A 171 -14.15 -5.21 -18.87
C ALA A 171 -13.75 -6.61 -18.38
N GLU A 172 -12.64 -7.17 -18.87
CA GLU A 172 -12.07 -8.46 -18.41
C GLU A 172 -11.27 -8.34 -17.11
N TRP A 173 -10.86 -7.12 -16.74
CA TRP A 173 -10.05 -6.88 -15.54
C TRP A 173 -10.91 -6.45 -14.34
N GLN A 174 -12.10 -5.96 -14.59
CA GLN A 174 -13.03 -5.47 -13.56
C GLN A 174 -14.33 -6.25 -13.66
N ASP A 175 -14.62 -7.09 -12.67
CA ASP A 175 -15.89 -7.84 -12.60
C ASP A 175 -17.02 -6.95 -12.06
N ASP A 176 -16.73 -6.14 -11.01
CA ASP A 176 -17.72 -5.28 -10.34
C ASP A 176 -17.21 -3.84 -10.20
N VAL A 177 -18.13 -2.89 -10.06
CA VAL A 177 -17.80 -1.50 -9.76
C VAL A 177 -17.34 -1.41 -8.32
N VAL A 178 -16.10 -0.92 -8.09
CA VAL A 178 -15.58 -0.69 -6.74
C VAL A 178 -16.40 0.42 -6.08
N ASP A 179 -16.96 0.12 -4.91
CA ASP A 179 -17.76 1.10 -4.20
C ASP A 179 -16.92 2.19 -3.52
N GLY A 180 -17.59 3.30 -3.17
CA GLY A 180 -16.90 4.43 -2.53
C GLY A 180 -16.44 4.14 -1.10
N ALA A 181 -17.01 3.13 -0.43
CA ALA A 181 -16.59 2.74 0.91
C ALA A 181 -15.22 2.08 0.87
N THR A 182 -15.00 1.15 -0.07
CA THR A 182 -13.72 0.46 -0.25
C THR A 182 -12.59 1.44 -0.62
N TRP A 183 -12.86 2.44 -1.49
CA TRP A 183 -11.90 3.49 -1.78
C TRP A 183 -11.56 4.35 -0.55
N ARG A 184 -12.55 4.66 0.30
CA ARG A 184 -12.29 5.38 1.57
C ARG A 184 -11.49 4.53 2.56
N GLU A 185 -11.76 3.23 2.63
CA GLU A 185 -10.96 2.30 3.44
C GLU A 185 -9.51 2.23 2.96
N LEU A 186 -9.29 2.17 1.63
CA LEU A 186 -7.95 2.19 1.04
C LEU A 186 -7.18 3.47 1.37
N LEU A 187 -7.83 4.62 1.25
CA LEU A 187 -7.19 5.93 1.41
C LEU A 187 -7.14 6.40 2.87
N GLY A 188 -8.02 5.90 3.72
CA GLY A 188 -8.13 6.29 5.13
C GLY A 188 -6.82 6.23 5.94
N PRO A 189 -5.94 5.25 5.74
CA PRO A 189 -4.63 5.21 6.41
C PRO A 189 -3.69 6.37 6.10
N PHE A 190 -3.88 7.09 5.00
CA PHE A 190 -2.98 8.16 4.53
C PHE A 190 -3.39 9.56 5.04
N VAL A 191 -3.75 9.65 6.31
CA VAL A 191 -4.23 10.91 6.92
C VAL A 191 -3.23 12.06 6.86
N GLY A 192 -1.93 11.76 6.75
CA GLY A 192 -0.83 12.73 6.63
C GLY A 192 -0.59 13.22 5.20
N ALA A 193 -1.22 12.59 4.19
CA ALA A 193 -0.96 12.90 2.80
C ALA A 193 -1.37 14.34 2.45
N ARG A 194 -0.39 15.12 2.00
CA ARG A 194 -0.56 16.50 1.51
C ARG A 194 -0.67 16.54 0.00
N GLU A 195 -0.02 15.61 -0.67
CA GLU A 195 -0.02 15.50 -2.13
C GLU A 195 -0.59 14.15 -2.56
N LEU A 196 -1.53 14.17 -3.48
CA LEU A 196 -2.11 12.98 -4.10
C LEU A 196 -1.94 13.06 -5.61
N HIS A 197 -1.13 12.15 -6.15
CA HIS A 197 -0.93 11.95 -7.58
C HIS A 197 -1.79 10.77 -8.04
N ILE A 198 -2.55 10.96 -9.12
CA ILE A 198 -3.45 9.91 -9.63
C ILE A 198 -3.25 9.78 -11.13
N CYS A 199 -2.99 8.57 -11.63
CA CYS A 199 -2.97 8.32 -13.06
C CYS A 199 -4.38 8.50 -13.65
N HIS A 200 -4.45 8.97 -14.90
CA HIS A 200 -5.69 9.33 -15.59
C HIS A 200 -6.76 8.24 -15.54
N ALA A 201 -6.39 6.97 -15.72
CA ALA A 201 -7.32 5.86 -15.76
C ALA A 201 -8.07 5.64 -14.42
N LEU A 202 -7.44 5.95 -13.27
CA LEU A 202 -8.06 5.81 -11.96
C LEU A 202 -8.89 7.03 -11.54
N VAL A 203 -8.74 8.17 -12.22
CA VAL A 203 -9.48 9.40 -11.90
C VAL A 203 -10.99 9.17 -12.02
N TRP A 204 -11.44 8.49 -13.07
CA TRP A 204 -12.86 8.21 -13.29
C TRP A 204 -13.44 7.30 -12.20
N GLU A 205 -12.78 6.18 -11.92
CA GLU A 205 -13.20 5.22 -10.91
C GLU A 205 -13.31 5.87 -9.52
N LEU A 206 -12.26 6.59 -9.13
CA LEU A 206 -12.25 7.29 -7.86
C LEU A 206 -13.33 8.38 -7.79
N SER A 207 -13.58 9.11 -8.88
CA SER A 207 -14.61 10.14 -8.90
C SER A 207 -16.03 9.58 -8.76
N CYS A 208 -16.32 8.49 -9.46
CA CYS A 208 -17.59 7.79 -9.33
C CYS A 208 -17.80 7.27 -7.91
N ALA A 209 -16.77 6.66 -7.34
CA ALA A 209 -16.79 6.13 -5.98
C ALA A 209 -17.05 7.21 -4.92
N LEU A 210 -16.43 8.38 -5.07
CA LEU A 210 -16.60 9.49 -4.12
C LEU A 210 -17.94 10.23 -4.27
N GLN A 211 -18.61 10.12 -5.44
CA GLN A 211 -19.91 10.74 -5.68
C GLN A 211 -21.11 9.90 -5.22
N SER A 212 -20.93 8.61 -4.94
CA SER A 212 -22.00 7.65 -4.65
C SER A 212 -22.65 7.81 -3.26
N GLY A 213 -22.34 8.84 -2.48
CA GLY A 213 -22.91 9.04 -1.15
C GLY A 213 -24.03 10.06 -1.11
N ASP A 214 -25.18 9.73 -0.48
CA ASP A 214 -26.35 10.61 -0.23
C ASP A 214 -26.05 11.81 0.71
N VAL A 215 -24.89 11.80 1.34
CA VAL A 215 -24.41 12.87 2.25
C VAL A 215 -23.19 13.48 1.57
N GLY A 216 -23.27 14.77 1.25
CA GLY A 216 -22.25 15.52 0.50
C GLY A 216 -20.83 15.06 0.78
N LEU A 217 -20.05 14.96 -0.28
CA LEU A 217 -18.68 14.42 -0.34
C LEU A 217 -17.85 14.76 0.91
N ASP A 218 -17.64 13.79 1.75
CA ASP A 218 -16.79 13.91 2.93
C ASP A 218 -15.37 13.49 2.56
N LEU A 219 -14.47 14.46 2.33
CA LEU A 219 -13.02 14.25 2.20
C LEU A 219 -12.34 14.11 3.57
N GLY A 220 -13.08 13.88 4.64
CA GLY A 220 -12.56 13.67 5.98
C GLY A 220 -11.53 12.54 6.09
N PHE A 221 -11.43 11.67 5.07
CA PHE A 221 -10.43 10.60 5.01
C PHE A 221 -9.03 11.09 4.57
N LEU A 222 -8.89 12.27 3.92
CA LEU A 222 -7.60 12.91 3.60
C LEU A 222 -7.58 14.36 4.11
N PRO A 223 -7.57 14.57 5.43
CA PRO A 223 -7.73 15.89 6.02
C PRO A 223 -6.58 16.85 5.71
N SER A 224 -5.39 16.32 5.44
CA SER A 224 -4.17 17.11 5.18
C SER A 224 -3.94 17.42 3.70
N LEU A 225 -4.78 16.94 2.77
CA LEU A 225 -4.56 17.06 1.34
C LEU A 225 -4.48 18.51 0.87
N GLU A 226 -3.36 18.92 0.29
CA GLU A 226 -3.10 20.27 -0.23
C GLU A 226 -3.05 20.31 -1.75
N VAL A 227 -2.50 19.27 -2.36
CA VAL A 227 -2.27 19.14 -3.80
C VAL A 227 -2.91 17.90 -4.34
N LEU A 228 -3.68 18.05 -5.40
CA LEU A 228 -4.17 16.94 -6.23
C LEU A 228 -3.58 17.10 -7.62
N ALA A 229 -2.71 16.19 -8.02
CA ALA A 229 -2.01 16.21 -9.31
C ALA A 229 -2.39 14.98 -10.13
N PRO A 230 -3.18 15.13 -11.19
CA PRO A 230 -3.42 14.06 -12.14
C PRO A 230 -2.21 13.89 -13.06
N GLU A 231 -1.76 12.69 -13.25
CA GLU A 231 -0.71 12.38 -14.22
C GLU A 231 -1.33 12.00 -15.57
N PHE A 232 -1.25 12.92 -16.54
CA PHE A 232 -1.64 12.65 -17.93
C PHE A 232 -0.44 12.18 -18.72
N LYS A 233 -0.57 11.05 -19.39
CA LYS A 233 0.43 10.59 -20.36
C LYS A 233 0.14 11.07 -21.79
N ASP A 234 -1.07 11.60 -22.07
CA ASP A 234 -1.49 12.09 -23.40
C ASP A 234 -2.28 13.39 -23.31
N ASP A 235 -2.19 14.23 -24.39
CA ASP A 235 -2.77 15.60 -24.52
C ASP A 235 -4.32 15.65 -24.60
N HIS A 236 -5.03 14.57 -24.41
CA HIS A 236 -6.51 14.54 -24.45
C HIS A 236 -7.10 14.65 -23.04
N ALA A 237 -7.14 15.90 -22.53
CA ALA A 237 -7.85 16.19 -21.29
C ALA A 237 -9.37 16.08 -21.50
N ASP A 238 -9.94 14.95 -21.11
CA ASP A 238 -11.39 14.72 -21.17
C ASP A 238 -12.16 15.61 -20.19
N ASN A 239 -13.39 16.03 -20.59
CA ASN A 239 -14.31 16.81 -19.80
C ASN A 239 -14.68 16.17 -18.44
N ALA A 240 -14.56 14.84 -18.32
CA ALA A 240 -14.78 14.10 -17.09
C ALA A 240 -13.79 14.49 -15.98
N PHE A 241 -12.53 14.71 -16.35
CA PHE A 241 -11.50 15.16 -15.42
C PHE A 241 -11.77 16.57 -14.91
N ALA A 242 -12.11 17.52 -15.80
CA ALA A 242 -12.45 18.88 -15.38
C ALA A 242 -13.63 18.87 -14.38
N SER A 243 -14.63 17.99 -14.58
CA SER A 243 -15.74 17.79 -13.65
C SER A 243 -15.28 17.21 -12.30
N PHE A 244 -14.37 16.24 -12.29
CA PHE A 244 -13.82 15.67 -11.06
C PHE A 244 -13.01 16.67 -10.25
N ILE A 245 -12.08 17.40 -10.88
CA ILE A 245 -11.31 18.45 -10.23
C ILE A 245 -12.22 19.56 -9.70
N LEU A 246 -13.21 20.00 -10.49
CA LEU A 246 -14.20 20.99 -10.03
C LEU A 246 -14.99 20.47 -8.82
N THR A 247 -15.29 19.20 -8.76
CA THR A 247 -16.00 18.59 -7.65
C THR A 247 -15.10 18.55 -6.40
N LEU A 248 -13.87 18.07 -6.51
CA LEU A 248 -12.90 18.05 -5.40
C LEU A 248 -12.55 19.46 -4.89
N VAL A 249 -12.35 20.40 -5.80
CA VAL A 249 -12.08 21.82 -5.46
C VAL A 249 -13.27 22.45 -4.75
N LYS A 250 -14.50 22.24 -5.23
CA LYS A 250 -15.72 22.73 -4.57
C LYS A 250 -15.87 22.21 -3.17
N LEU A 251 -15.51 20.95 -2.94
CA LEU A 251 -15.58 20.30 -1.64
C LEU A 251 -14.59 20.92 -0.65
N ARG A 252 -13.35 21.12 -1.07
CA ARG A 252 -12.33 21.73 -0.22
C ARG A 252 -12.65 23.17 0.15
N VAL A 253 -13.16 23.94 -0.80
CA VAL A 253 -13.63 25.33 -0.54
C VAL A 253 -14.76 25.34 0.49
N ALA A 254 -15.67 24.37 0.43
CA ALA A 254 -16.76 24.24 1.40
C ALA A 254 -16.29 23.87 2.81
N GLN A 255 -15.24 23.04 2.94
CA GLN A 255 -14.74 22.58 4.23
C GLN A 255 -13.71 23.50 4.89
N CYS A 256 -12.83 24.15 4.12
CA CYS A 256 -11.70 24.91 4.66
C CYS A 256 -11.87 26.41 4.64
N GLY A 257 -12.88 26.97 3.99
CA GLY A 257 -13.01 28.43 3.81
C GLY A 257 -11.82 29.05 3.05
N CYS A 258 -10.98 28.24 2.40
CA CYS A 258 -9.77 28.68 1.71
C CYS A 258 -10.08 29.30 0.36
N ARG A 259 -9.44 30.45 0.08
CA ARG A 259 -9.57 31.14 -1.20
C ARG A 259 -8.82 30.41 -2.29
N LEU A 260 -9.50 30.13 -3.39
CA LEU A 260 -8.86 29.72 -4.65
C LEU A 260 -7.94 30.85 -5.14
N HIS A 261 -6.65 30.58 -5.28
CA HIS A 261 -5.80 31.40 -6.12
C HIS A 261 -5.95 30.93 -7.57
N GLN A 262 -6.49 31.78 -8.41
CA GLN A 262 -6.56 31.63 -9.87
C GLN A 262 -5.17 31.78 -10.49
#